data_4b093d62676eb1c0a603c27a8235e19d
#
_entry.id   4b093d62676eb1c0a603c27a8235e19d
#
_cell.length_a   1.000
_cell.length_b   1.000
_cell.length_c   1.000
_cell.angle_alpha   90.00
_cell.angle_beta   90.00
_cell.angle_gamma   90.00
#
_symmetry.space_group_name_H-M   'P 1'
#
loop_
_entity.id
_entity.type
_entity.pdbx_description
1 polymer ?
#
loop_
_entity_poly.entity_id
_entity_poly.type
_entity_poly.pdbx_seq_one_letter_code
_entity_poly.pdbx_strand_id
1 'polypeptide(L)'
;QDGEQRKRGEWSFSITDGLGRVCLTGVCKNTFELSQSALDTVVNVVCNDYTGLYKGYSLSGTSLIDAEILTVNYYDNYAFMGMNGFLSFANSDYEYTPLSGYGERSEDSAQSLLTGTLTAYRDSANLNILGYIPSVMYYDYRGRMIQSKSGNHLTEGFEKEYIAYDFTSNPLKRKHVHSAAGKGTQTEEYTYTYDHAG
;
A
#
# COMPACT_ATOMS: atom_id res chain seq x y z
N GLN A 1 -22.37 2.34 -4.85
CA GLN A 1 -22.48 2.28 -6.32
C GLN A 1 -22.84 3.66 -6.87
N ASP A 2 -21.96 4.26 -7.67
CA ASP A 2 -22.24 5.53 -8.37
C ASP A 2 -23.00 5.30 -9.70
N GLY A 3 -23.31 6.40 -10.44
CA GLY A 3 -24.06 6.30 -11.69
C GLY A 3 -23.35 5.54 -12.80
N GLU A 4 -22.01 5.61 -12.87
CA GLU A 4 -21.21 4.89 -13.86
C GLU A 4 -21.06 3.41 -13.49
N GLN A 5 -20.88 3.11 -12.22
CA GLN A 5 -20.85 1.73 -11.71
C GLN A 5 -22.18 1.01 -11.96
N ARG A 6 -23.32 1.72 -11.81
CA ARG A 6 -24.66 1.16 -12.14
C ARG A 6 -24.78 0.76 -13.60
N LYS A 7 -24.28 1.59 -14.51
CA LYS A 7 -24.30 1.27 -15.95
C LYS A 7 -23.49 0.03 -16.28
N ARG A 8 -22.41 -0.23 -15.53
CA ARG A 8 -21.55 -1.41 -15.70
C ARG A 8 -21.96 -2.60 -14.84
N GLY A 9 -22.97 -2.48 -13.99
CA GLY A 9 -23.39 -3.53 -13.05
C GLY A 9 -22.34 -3.80 -11.97
N GLU A 10 -21.52 -2.82 -11.62
CA GLU A 10 -20.42 -2.95 -10.67
C GLU A 10 -20.76 -2.44 -9.28
N TRP A 11 -20.19 -3.06 -8.27
CA TRP A 11 -20.27 -2.67 -6.87
C TRP A 11 -18.88 -2.47 -6.31
N SER A 12 -18.67 -1.37 -5.61
CA SER A 12 -17.46 -1.18 -4.81
C SER A 12 -17.52 -2.06 -3.56
N PHE A 13 -16.39 -2.63 -3.20
CA PHE A 13 -16.24 -3.34 -1.94
C PHE A 13 -15.02 -2.83 -1.17
N SER A 14 -15.08 -3.00 0.14
CA SER A 14 -13.99 -2.79 1.08
C SER A 14 -14.01 -3.92 2.08
N ILE A 15 -12.88 -4.61 2.23
CA ILE A 15 -12.73 -5.75 3.14
C ILE A 15 -11.69 -5.40 4.19
N THR A 16 -12.05 -5.59 5.45
CA THR A 16 -11.22 -5.32 6.61
C THR A 16 -10.71 -6.61 7.23
N ASP A 17 -9.58 -6.52 7.93
CA ASP A 17 -9.10 -7.59 8.81
C ASP A 17 -9.88 -7.64 10.13
N GLY A 18 -9.49 -8.57 10.99
CA GLY A 18 -10.10 -8.75 12.32
C GLY A 18 -9.92 -7.57 13.29
N LEU A 19 -9.05 -6.61 12.98
CA LEU A 19 -8.83 -5.36 13.70
C LEU A 19 -9.59 -4.17 13.09
N GLY A 20 -10.36 -4.39 12.02
CA GLY A 20 -11.10 -3.34 11.32
C GLY A 20 -10.27 -2.50 10.35
N ARG A 21 -9.03 -2.88 10.06
CA ARG A 21 -8.17 -2.19 9.10
C ARG A 21 -8.48 -2.65 7.68
N VAL A 22 -8.60 -1.71 6.74
CA VAL A 22 -8.91 -2.03 5.34
C VAL A 22 -7.75 -2.76 4.68
N CYS A 23 -7.95 -4.01 4.29
CA CYS A 23 -6.96 -4.83 3.59
C CYS A 23 -7.11 -4.77 2.07
N LEU A 24 -8.33 -4.81 1.58
CA LEU A 24 -8.65 -4.87 0.16
C LEU A 24 -9.77 -3.89 -0.19
N THR A 25 -9.61 -3.18 -1.29
CA THR A 25 -10.70 -2.46 -1.93
C THR A 25 -10.76 -2.80 -3.41
N GLY A 26 -11.94 -2.71 -3.97
CA GLY A 26 -12.11 -3.02 -5.39
C GLY A 26 -13.53 -2.84 -5.89
N VAL A 27 -13.76 -3.37 -7.08
CA VAL A 27 -15.09 -3.48 -7.68
C VAL A 27 -15.39 -4.93 -8.03
N CYS A 28 -16.66 -5.30 -8.02
CA CYS A 28 -17.13 -6.64 -8.38
C CYS A 28 -18.52 -6.56 -9.04
N LYS A 29 -18.94 -7.64 -9.65
CA LYS A 29 -20.27 -7.73 -10.30
C LYS A 29 -21.29 -8.53 -9.50
N ASN A 30 -21.07 -8.70 -8.21
CA ASN A 30 -22.04 -9.36 -7.37
C ASN A 30 -23.35 -8.58 -7.33
N THR A 31 -24.46 -9.28 -7.49
CA THR A 31 -25.77 -8.75 -7.10
C THR A 31 -25.99 -9.14 -5.64
N PHE A 32 -25.81 -8.18 -4.76
CA PHE A 32 -26.11 -8.39 -3.33
C PHE A 32 -27.60 -8.10 -3.11
N GLU A 33 -28.38 -9.14 -2.86
CA GLU A 33 -29.67 -8.95 -2.21
C GLU A 33 -29.41 -8.60 -0.74
N LEU A 34 -29.91 -7.45 -0.30
CA LEU A 34 -29.84 -7.03 1.10
C LEU A 34 -30.83 -7.87 1.93
N SER A 35 -30.55 -9.17 2.05
CA SER A 35 -31.24 -10.04 3.01
C SER A 35 -30.57 -9.96 4.37
N GLN A 36 -31.32 -10.16 5.45
CA GLN A 36 -30.77 -10.19 6.80
C GLN A 36 -29.63 -11.24 6.92
N SER A 37 -29.77 -12.38 6.24
CA SER A 37 -28.74 -13.42 6.20
C SER A 37 -27.46 -12.98 5.49
N ALA A 38 -27.54 -12.11 4.51
CA ALA A 38 -26.37 -11.53 3.84
C ALA A 38 -25.63 -10.52 4.73
N LEU A 39 -26.34 -9.79 5.57
CA LEU A 39 -25.76 -8.85 6.54
C LEU A 39 -25.06 -9.57 7.70
N ASP A 40 -25.48 -10.79 8.02
CA ASP A 40 -24.93 -11.60 9.11
C ASP A 40 -23.73 -12.45 8.66
N THR A 41 -23.31 -12.37 7.39
CA THR A 41 -22.18 -13.14 6.88
C THR A 41 -20.86 -12.56 7.37
N VAL A 42 -20.11 -13.37 8.12
CA VAL A 42 -18.76 -13.01 8.56
C VAL A 42 -17.78 -13.30 7.43
N VAL A 43 -17.10 -12.24 6.97
CA VAL A 43 -16.00 -12.34 6.01
C VAL A 43 -14.70 -12.42 6.76
N ASN A 44 -13.96 -13.52 6.59
CA ASN A 44 -12.63 -13.65 7.16
C ASN A 44 -11.59 -13.36 6.08
N VAL A 45 -10.59 -12.56 6.42
CA VAL A 45 -9.44 -12.27 5.58
C VAL A 45 -8.16 -12.61 6.33
N VAL A 46 -7.28 -13.35 5.67
CA VAL A 46 -5.99 -13.76 6.22
C VAL A 46 -4.91 -13.44 5.20
N CYS A 47 -3.86 -12.74 5.65
CA CYS A 47 -2.66 -12.56 4.86
C CYS A 47 -1.80 -13.83 4.97
N ASN A 48 -1.57 -14.49 3.85
CA ASN A 48 -0.78 -15.72 3.77
C ASN A 48 0.01 -15.75 2.45
N ASP A 49 0.82 -16.79 2.25
CA ASP A 49 1.63 -16.99 1.04
C ASP A 49 0.82 -17.32 -0.23
N TYR A 50 -0.43 -17.00 -0.24
CA TYR A 50 -1.31 -17.36 -1.32
C TYR A 50 -1.10 -16.46 -2.55
N THR A 51 -0.83 -17.10 -3.70
CA THR A 51 -0.66 -16.44 -4.99
C THR A 51 -1.99 -16.39 -5.72
N GLY A 52 -2.80 -15.42 -5.41
CA GLY A 52 -4.13 -15.38 -6.00
C GLY A 52 -4.59 -13.99 -6.39
N LEU A 53 -5.85 -13.94 -6.78
CA LEU A 53 -6.55 -12.71 -7.15
C LEU A 53 -6.37 -11.59 -6.09
N TYR A 54 -6.35 -11.97 -4.83
CA TYR A 54 -6.32 -11.04 -3.69
C TYR A 54 -4.91 -10.67 -3.21
N LYS A 55 -3.86 -10.92 -4.04
CA LYS A 55 -2.51 -10.40 -3.83
C LYS A 55 -1.91 -10.72 -2.44
N GLY A 56 -1.98 -11.96 -2.02
CA GLY A 56 -1.44 -12.41 -0.72
C GLY A 56 -2.52 -12.60 0.36
N TYR A 57 -3.74 -12.16 0.11
CA TYR A 57 -4.87 -12.43 0.99
C TYR A 57 -5.71 -13.61 0.49
N SER A 58 -6.28 -14.35 1.43
CA SER A 58 -7.34 -15.31 1.19
C SER A 58 -8.64 -14.83 1.86
N LEU A 59 -9.75 -15.04 1.18
CA LEU A 59 -11.08 -14.71 1.68
C LEU A 59 -11.88 -15.99 1.94
N SER A 60 -12.63 -16.00 3.03
CA SER A 60 -13.66 -17.00 3.29
C SER A 60 -14.93 -16.32 3.81
N GLY A 61 -16.07 -16.97 3.65
CA GLY A 61 -17.37 -16.41 4.01
C GLY A 61 -18.02 -15.56 2.92
N THR A 62 -17.29 -15.22 1.84
CA THR A 62 -17.86 -14.54 0.67
C THR A 62 -17.18 -15.01 -0.61
N SER A 63 -17.87 -14.81 -1.74
CA SER A 63 -17.33 -15.00 -3.07
C SER A 63 -17.57 -13.74 -3.89
N LEU A 64 -16.53 -13.15 -4.42
CA LEU A 64 -16.63 -11.96 -5.27
C LEU A 64 -16.60 -12.40 -6.74
N ILE A 65 -17.62 -12.00 -7.50
CA ILE A 65 -17.76 -12.32 -8.93
C ILE A 65 -17.07 -11.22 -9.73
N ASP A 66 -16.20 -11.61 -10.68
CA ASP A 66 -15.45 -10.68 -11.54
C ASP A 66 -14.79 -9.53 -10.73
N ALA A 67 -14.14 -9.90 -9.62
CA ALA A 67 -13.53 -8.92 -8.75
C ALA A 67 -12.26 -8.31 -9.36
N GLU A 68 -12.20 -6.99 -9.38
CA GLU A 68 -11.01 -6.22 -9.70
C GLU A 68 -10.51 -5.53 -8.43
N ILE A 69 -9.31 -5.89 -8.00
CA ILE A 69 -8.69 -5.30 -6.81
C ILE A 69 -8.08 -3.94 -7.18
N LEU A 70 -8.47 -2.89 -6.47
CA LEU A 70 -7.96 -1.54 -6.69
C LEU A 70 -6.85 -1.17 -5.73
N THR A 71 -7.01 -1.55 -4.46
CA THR A 71 -5.95 -1.35 -3.47
C THR A 71 -5.79 -2.59 -2.61
N VAL A 72 -4.55 -2.84 -2.21
CA VAL A 72 -4.18 -3.83 -1.21
C VAL A 72 -3.33 -3.14 -0.18
N ASN A 73 -3.64 -3.32 1.09
CA ASN A 73 -2.87 -2.79 2.20
C ASN A 73 -2.32 -3.94 3.04
N TYR A 74 -1.02 -3.92 3.30
CA TYR A 74 -0.32 -4.89 4.15
C TYR A 74 0.07 -4.23 5.46
N TYR A 75 -0.07 -4.97 6.55
CA TYR A 75 0.16 -4.46 7.90
C TYR A 75 1.11 -5.37 8.68
N ASP A 76 1.65 -4.85 9.78
CA ASP A 76 2.33 -5.57 10.86
C ASP A 76 3.74 -6.09 10.53
N ASN A 77 4.02 -6.46 9.29
CA ASN A 77 5.32 -7.06 8.89
C ASN A 77 5.60 -6.83 7.40
N TYR A 78 6.70 -7.38 6.91
CA TYR A 78 7.16 -7.24 5.52
C TYR A 78 7.14 -8.58 4.76
N ALA A 79 6.46 -9.61 5.26
CA ALA A 79 6.38 -10.92 4.63
C ALA A 79 5.74 -10.86 3.23
N PHE A 80 4.84 -9.89 2.99
CA PHE A 80 4.23 -9.66 1.69
C PHE A 80 5.23 -9.40 0.57
N MET A 81 6.42 -8.87 0.87
CA MET A 81 7.48 -8.63 -0.12
C MET A 81 7.97 -9.93 -0.76
N GLY A 82 7.90 -11.05 -0.02
CA GLY A 82 8.20 -12.39 -0.54
C GLY A 82 7.05 -13.07 -1.27
N MET A 83 5.85 -12.50 -1.28
CA MET A 83 4.68 -13.12 -1.90
C MET A 83 4.61 -12.85 -3.41
N ASN A 84 4.15 -13.82 -4.18
CA ASN A 84 4.14 -13.74 -5.65
C ASN A 84 3.35 -12.54 -6.20
N GLY A 85 2.33 -12.06 -5.49
CA GLY A 85 1.58 -10.88 -5.91
C GLY A 85 2.39 -9.59 -5.86
N PHE A 86 3.38 -9.50 -4.97
CA PHE A 86 4.28 -8.37 -4.82
C PHE A 86 5.62 -8.60 -5.52
N LEU A 87 6.08 -9.84 -5.63
CA LEU A 87 7.39 -10.22 -6.21
C LEU A 87 7.58 -9.82 -7.67
N SER A 88 6.52 -9.64 -8.45
CA SER A 88 6.66 -9.08 -9.79
C SER A 88 7.21 -7.65 -9.81
N PHE A 89 7.21 -7.00 -8.64
CA PHE A 89 7.75 -5.66 -8.40
C PHE A 89 8.94 -5.67 -7.45
N ALA A 90 9.10 -6.75 -6.67
CA ALA A 90 10.14 -6.86 -5.66
C ALA A 90 11.49 -7.09 -6.31
N ASN A 91 12.18 -6.03 -6.38
CA ASN A 91 13.63 -6.05 -6.50
C ASN A 91 14.19 -5.44 -5.20
N SER A 92 15.49 -5.48 -5.06
CA SER A 92 16.23 -4.87 -3.94
C SER A 92 15.92 -3.38 -3.73
N ASP A 93 15.28 -2.71 -4.71
CA ASP A 93 14.95 -1.29 -4.61
C ASP A 93 13.90 -1.00 -3.54
N TYR A 94 13.02 -1.98 -3.23
CA TYR A 94 12.01 -1.84 -2.18
C TYR A 94 12.51 -2.21 -0.80
N GLU A 95 13.65 -2.89 -0.67
CA GLU A 95 14.22 -3.26 0.63
C GLU A 95 14.70 -2.05 1.42
N TYR A 96 14.65 -2.14 2.75
CA TYR A 96 15.19 -1.12 3.62
C TYR A 96 16.68 -0.88 3.32
N THR A 97 17.05 0.39 3.16
CA THR A 97 18.45 0.78 2.95
C THR A 97 18.82 1.86 3.95
N PRO A 98 19.71 1.58 4.92
CA PRO A 98 20.16 2.59 5.87
C PRO A 98 20.76 3.81 5.15
N LEU A 99 20.44 5.00 5.62
CA LEU A 99 21.02 6.24 5.11
C LEU A 99 21.55 7.07 6.30
N SER A 100 22.86 7.35 6.28
CA SER A 100 23.51 8.09 7.35
C SER A 100 22.86 9.47 7.57
N GLY A 101 22.55 9.80 8.82
CA GLY A 101 21.90 11.04 9.20
C GLY A 101 20.39 11.06 9.07
N TYR A 102 19.77 9.90 8.75
CA TYR A 102 18.32 9.66 8.74
C TYR A 102 17.95 8.60 9.77
N GLY A 103 16.64 8.39 9.97
CA GLY A 103 16.16 7.44 10.96
C GLY A 103 16.57 5.98 10.67
N GLU A 104 16.73 5.19 11.72
CA GLU A 104 17.03 3.76 11.63
C GLU A 104 15.77 2.93 11.86
N ARG A 105 15.61 1.88 11.03
CA ARG A 105 14.49 0.94 11.15
C ARG A 105 14.59 0.13 12.43
N SER A 106 13.46 -0.04 13.10
CA SER A 106 13.27 -1.07 14.13
C SER A 106 12.41 -2.19 13.56
N GLU A 107 12.87 -3.43 13.68
CA GLU A 107 12.13 -4.58 13.11
C GLU A 107 10.80 -4.82 13.82
N ASP A 108 10.73 -4.54 15.13
CA ASP A 108 9.53 -4.74 15.94
C ASP A 108 8.50 -3.60 15.85
N SER A 109 8.83 -2.50 15.20
CA SER A 109 7.99 -1.29 15.16
C SER A 109 6.87 -1.31 14.11
N ALA A 110 6.77 -2.38 13.31
CA ALA A 110 5.79 -2.48 12.24
C ALA A 110 4.39 -2.93 12.71
N GLN A 111 4.25 -3.42 13.94
CA GLN A 111 2.97 -3.89 14.47
C GLN A 111 1.91 -2.78 14.45
N SER A 112 0.73 -3.11 13.97
CA SER A 112 -0.43 -2.23 13.76
C SER A 112 -0.24 -1.15 12.69
N LEU A 113 0.93 -1.03 12.07
CA LEU A 113 1.23 -0.03 11.06
C LEU A 113 1.07 -0.59 9.63
N LEU A 114 0.76 0.31 8.72
CA LEU A 114 0.71 0.03 7.28
C LEU A 114 2.14 -0.10 6.75
N THR A 115 2.53 -1.30 6.36
CA THR A 115 3.90 -1.60 5.91
C THR A 115 4.05 -1.61 4.39
N GLY A 116 2.97 -1.87 3.68
CA GLY A 116 2.99 -1.86 2.21
C GLY A 116 1.63 -1.66 1.58
N THR A 117 1.64 -1.22 0.33
CA THR A 117 0.43 -1.08 -0.48
C THR A 117 0.68 -1.52 -1.92
N LEU A 118 -0.37 -1.98 -2.57
CA LEU A 118 -0.49 -2.05 -4.02
C LEU A 118 -1.67 -1.17 -4.44
N THR A 119 -1.45 -0.27 -5.39
CA THR A 119 -2.49 0.58 -5.95
C THR A 119 -2.59 0.33 -7.45
N ALA A 120 -3.78 -0.09 -7.92
CA ALA A 120 -4.00 -0.32 -9.33
C ALA A 120 -3.94 0.98 -10.14
N TYR A 121 -3.29 0.94 -11.30
CA TYR A 121 -3.45 1.99 -12.30
C TYR A 121 -4.17 1.43 -13.53
N ARG A 122 -5.02 2.26 -14.13
CA ARG A 122 -5.97 1.84 -15.16
C ARG A 122 -5.75 2.59 -16.47
N ASP A 123 -6.14 1.93 -17.56
CA ASP A 123 -6.30 2.57 -18.86
C ASP A 123 -7.44 3.61 -18.79
N SER A 124 -7.17 4.82 -19.30
CA SER A 124 -8.14 5.92 -19.27
C SER A 124 -9.32 5.72 -20.21
N ALA A 125 -9.18 4.91 -21.25
CA ALA A 125 -10.21 4.69 -22.26
C ALA A 125 -11.18 3.58 -21.89
N ASN A 126 -10.69 2.48 -21.31
CA ASN A 126 -11.49 1.27 -21.04
C ASN A 126 -11.54 0.85 -19.58
N LEU A 127 -10.82 1.57 -18.70
CA LEU A 127 -10.71 1.34 -17.25
C LEU A 127 -10.11 -0.01 -16.83
N ASN A 128 -9.53 -0.76 -17.76
CA ASN A 128 -8.84 -2.01 -17.45
C ASN A 128 -7.62 -1.74 -16.55
N ILE A 129 -7.38 -2.62 -15.59
CA ILE A 129 -6.17 -2.56 -14.78
C ILE A 129 -4.97 -2.90 -15.66
N LEU A 130 -4.06 -1.95 -15.82
CA LEU A 130 -2.80 -2.12 -16.52
C LEU A 130 -1.70 -2.69 -15.64
N GLY A 131 -1.80 -2.45 -14.33
CA GLY A 131 -0.84 -2.94 -13.36
C GLY A 131 -1.06 -2.32 -11.98
N TYR A 132 -0.05 -2.48 -11.12
CA TYR A 132 -0.08 -1.98 -9.75
C TYR A 132 1.19 -1.18 -9.46
N ILE A 133 1.02 -0.13 -8.69
CA ILE A 133 2.11 0.65 -8.10
C ILE A 133 2.32 0.15 -6.69
N PRO A 134 3.45 -0.49 -6.38
CA PRO A 134 3.80 -0.92 -5.04
C PRO A 134 4.38 0.21 -4.22
N SER A 135 4.14 0.19 -2.91
CA SER A 135 4.81 1.07 -1.95
C SER A 135 5.15 0.28 -0.69
N VAL A 136 6.29 0.60 -0.09
CA VAL A 136 6.76 0.02 1.17
C VAL A 136 7.15 1.13 2.12
N MET A 137 6.73 1.05 3.39
CA MET A 137 7.01 2.00 4.44
C MET A 137 7.79 1.35 5.57
N TYR A 138 8.82 2.03 6.07
CA TYR A 138 9.67 1.57 7.16
C TYR A 138 9.61 2.55 8.33
N TYR A 139 9.64 2.00 9.54
CA TYR A 139 9.39 2.73 10.77
C TYR A 139 10.55 2.60 11.74
N ASP A 140 10.73 3.63 12.57
CA ASP A 140 11.63 3.58 13.71
C ASP A 140 10.96 2.92 14.94
N TYR A 141 11.69 2.82 16.05
CA TYR A 141 11.21 2.21 17.29
C TYR A 141 10.02 2.96 17.94
N ARG A 142 9.70 4.18 17.47
CA ARG A 142 8.53 4.95 17.91
C ARG A 142 7.34 4.83 16.96
N GLY A 143 7.44 4.03 15.91
CA GLY A 143 6.41 3.89 14.89
C GLY A 143 6.31 5.09 13.94
N ARG A 144 7.35 5.93 13.84
CA ARG A 144 7.40 7.05 12.89
C ARG A 144 7.97 6.55 11.56
N MET A 145 7.33 6.92 10.46
CA MET A 145 7.83 6.53 9.14
C MET A 145 9.13 7.27 8.82
N ILE A 146 10.20 6.50 8.66
CA ILE A 146 11.55 7.03 8.38
C ILE A 146 11.98 6.83 6.94
N GLN A 147 11.36 5.89 6.26
CA GLN A 147 11.66 5.62 4.85
C GLN A 147 10.40 5.12 4.15
N SER A 148 10.16 5.62 2.96
CA SER A 148 9.20 5.01 2.04
C SER A 148 9.85 4.81 0.67
N LYS A 149 9.38 3.79 -0.03
CA LYS A 149 9.79 3.45 -1.39
C LYS A 149 8.57 3.06 -2.19
N SER A 150 8.39 3.67 -3.35
CA SER A 150 7.27 3.35 -4.22
C SER A 150 7.66 3.40 -5.69
N GLY A 151 7.00 2.56 -6.49
CA GLY A 151 6.93 2.81 -7.92
C GLY A 151 6.13 4.06 -8.22
N ASN A 152 6.20 4.54 -9.45
CA ASN A 152 5.25 5.52 -9.98
C ASN A 152 4.74 5.06 -11.35
N HIS A 153 3.84 5.82 -11.96
CA HIS A 153 3.21 5.47 -13.25
C HIS A 153 4.13 5.68 -14.47
N LEU A 154 5.30 6.27 -14.28
CA LEU A 154 6.28 6.46 -15.35
C LEU A 154 7.03 5.14 -15.58
N THR A 155 7.52 4.94 -16.80
CA THR A 155 8.34 3.77 -17.13
C THR A 155 9.56 3.72 -16.22
N GLU A 156 9.74 2.60 -15.50
CA GLU A 156 10.79 2.41 -14.51
C GLU A 156 10.84 3.54 -13.47
N GLY A 157 9.70 4.18 -13.23
CA GLY A 157 9.60 5.28 -12.29
C GLY A 157 9.65 4.80 -10.85
N PHE A 158 10.46 5.49 -10.02
CA PHE A 158 10.70 5.12 -8.65
C PHE A 158 10.88 6.34 -7.75
N GLU A 159 10.27 6.27 -6.56
CA GLU A 159 10.32 7.31 -5.53
C GLU A 159 10.94 6.73 -4.26
N LYS A 160 11.87 7.46 -3.67
CA LYS A 160 12.42 7.14 -2.34
C LYS A 160 12.31 8.37 -1.45
N GLU A 161 11.83 8.16 -0.24
CA GLU A 161 11.78 9.20 0.77
C GLU A 161 12.49 8.73 2.04
N TYR A 162 13.23 9.63 2.65
CA TYR A 162 13.94 9.42 3.91
C TYR A 162 13.63 10.59 4.85
N ILE A 163 13.34 10.28 6.11
CA ILE A 163 12.98 11.28 7.11
C ILE A 163 13.82 11.06 8.38
N ALA A 164 14.37 12.13 8.92
CA ALA A 164 14.97 12.16 10.25
C ALA A 164 14.13 13.03 11.16
N TYR A 165 13.95 12.58 12.40
CA TYR A 165 13.16 13.28 13.41
C TYR A 165 14.01 13.65 14.60
N ASP A 166 13.60 14.71 15.29
CA ASP A 166 14.08 14.99 16.63
C ASP A 166 13.40 14.10 17.70
N PHE A 167 13.74 14.31 18.97
CA PHE A 167 13.15 13.55 20.08
C PHE A 167 11.66 13.87 20.32
N THR A 168 11.19 15.04 19.87
CA THR A 168 9.78 15.46 19.98
C THR A 168 8.92 15.04 18.78
N SER A 169 9.53 14.33 17.82
CA SER A 169 8.92 13.85 16.58
C SER A 169 8.69 14.91 15.50
N ASN A 170 9.39 16.04 15.60
CA ASN A 170 9.42 17.00 14.50
C ASN A 170 10.43 16.54 13.43
N PRO A 171 10.10 16.61 12.13
CA PRO A 171 11.05 16.30 11.07
C PRO A 171 12.23 17.27 11.11
N LEU A 172 13.45 16.76 11.18
CA LEU A 172 14.69 17.57 11.07
C LEU A 172 15.20 17.61 9.63
N LYS A 173 15.05 16.50 8.92
CA LYS A 173 15.47 16.37 7.53
C LYS A 173 14.51 15.50 6.76
N ARG A 174 14.32 15.84 5.50
CA ARG A 174 13.62 15.04 4.53
C ARG A 174 14.43 15.00 3.24
N LYS A 175 14.62 13.82 2.68
CA LYS A 175 15.22 13.63 1.38
C LYS A 175 14.25 12.89 0.50
N HIS A 176 13.96 13.44 -0.66
CA HIS A 176 13.14 12.84 -1.70
C HIS A 176 14.02 12.57 -2.93
N VAL A 177 13.93 11.37 -3.46
CA VAL A 177 14.64 10.95 -4.66
C VAL A 177 13.62 10.44 -5.67
N HIS A 178 13.61 11.04 -6.83
CA HIS A 178 12.75 10.68 -7.94
C HIS A 178 13.60 10.19 -9.12
N SER A 179 13.19 9.07 -9.74
CA SER A 179 13.81 8.54 -10.95
C SER A 179 12.77 8.01 -11.92
N ALA A 180 13.08 8.05 -13.22
CA ALA A 180 12.29 7.45 -14.28
C ALA A 180 13.20 7.12 -15.48
N ALA A 181 12.79 6.16 -16.32
CA ALA A 181 13.55 5.77 -17.50
C ALA A 181 13.84 6.97 -18.40
N GLY A 182 15.06 7.09 -18.84
CA GLY A 182 15.50 8.19 -19.73
C GLY A 182 15.51 9.57 -19.08
N LYS A 183 15.30 9.67 -17.78
CA LYS A 183 15.39 10.91 -16.99
C LYS A 183 16.56 10.80 -16.01
N GLY A 184 17.21 11.93 -15.73
CA GLY A 184 18.20 12.00 -14.65
C GLY A 184 17.50 11.84 -13.30
N THR A 185 18.16 11.19 -12.33
CA THR A 185 17.67 11.14 -10.95
C THR A 185 17.64 12.54 -10.36
N GLN A 186 16.49 12.93 -9.84
CA GLN A 186 16.31 14.19 -9.12
C GLN A 186 16.35 13.91 -7.62
N THR A 187 17.02 14.78 -6.88
CA THR A 187 17.10 14.67 -5.42
C THR A 187 16.80 16.03 -4.80
N GLU A 188 15.88 16.03 -3.87
CA GLU A 188 15.50 17.20 -3.07
C GLU A 188 15.81 16.91 -1.60
N GLU A 189 16.47 17.83 -0.94
CA GLU A 189 16.79 17.72 0.48
C GLU A 189 16.26 18.95 1.22
N TYR A 190 15.51 18.70 2.27
CA TYR A 190 14.93 19.71 3.15
C TYR A 190 15.55 19.58 4.54
N THR A 191 15.90 20.71 5.13
CA THR A 191 16.30 20.79 6.54
C THR A 191 15.36 21.74 7.25
N TYR A 192 14.83 21.32 8.38
CA TYR A 192 13.88 22.07 9.18
C TYR A 192 14.55 22.55 10.47
N THR A 193 14.27 23.78 10.82
CA THR A 193 14.68 24.37 12.10
C THR A 193 13.44 24.91 12.79
N TYR A 194 13.35 24.62 14.06
CA TYR A 194 12.20 25.01 14.88
C TYR A 194 12.65 26.05 15.93
N ASP A 195 11.79 26.99 16.24
CA ASP A 195 11.98 27.83 17.37
C ASP A 195 11.57 27.12 18.68
N HIS A 196 11.67 27.82 19.82
CA HIS A 196 11.32 27.23 21.13
C HIS A 196 9.80 27.01 21.34
N ALA A 197 8.97 27.42 20.40
CA ALA A 197 7.54 27.19 20.42
C ALA A 197 7.10 26.01 19.52
N GLY A 198 8.00 25.46 18.74
CA GLY A 198 7.80 24.31 17.85
C GLY A 198 7.51 24.69 16.41
#